data_42510e4a9ae97aabe68c78e3c6025263
#
_entry.id   42510e4a9ae97aabe68c78e3c6025263
#
_cell.length_a   1.000
_cell.length_b   1.000
_cell.length_c   1.000
_cell.angle_alpha   90.00
_cell.angle_beta   90.00
_cell.angle_gamma   90.00
#
_symmetry.space_group_name_H-M   'P 1'
#
loop_
_entity.id
_entity.type
_entity.pdbx_description
1 polymer ?
#
loop_
_entity_poly.entity_id
_entity_poly.type
_entity_poly.pdbx_seq_one_letter_code
_entity_poly.pdbx_strand_id
1 'polypeptide(L)'
;MTSRRSLPRLAAAVLGVSLTLSAVPAATADPRIPAAPTVSEQQVMPHLRALQRIADRNGGNRAHGTKGYAESVAYVKRALDRAGFRTRLVPFTHDGATGNNLIADWPGGDPDHVLMTGAHLDSVKEGPGINDNGSGSAAVLATALQVARTGLKPERHLRFAWWGAEEPGLIGSAEYVGKLSAADRRRIDVYLNFDQAGSRNTRQWLVIHDDEHGETEAQQAFEAWFAERSVPTFDIGVGGSDHESFGNAGIPSSGFSTGISDCIHEACDDLSNVDPKTERTSTEAIVGVLWKLAATTPRH
;
A
#
# COMPACT_ATOMS: atom_id res chain seq x y z
N MET A 1 -89.95 -24.95 1.57
CA MET A 1 -88.91 -25.71 0.92
C MET A 1 -87.70 -24.72 0.70
N THR A 2 -86.78 -24.67 1.61
CA THR A 2 -85.64 -23.79 1.59
C THR A 2 -84.35 -24.62 1.57
N SER A 3 -83.71 -24.63 0.40
CA SER A 3 -82.44 -25.32 0.15
C SER A 3 -81.28 -24.53 0.75
N ARG A 4 -80.55 -25.12 1.72
CA ARG A 4 -79.25 -24.61 2.20
C ARG A 4 -78.16 -25.14 1.35
N ARG A 5 -77.45 -24.24 0.66
CA ARG A 5 -76.17 -24.53 -0.05
C ARG A 5 -75.00 -24.40 0.93
N SER A 6 -74.31 -25.49 1.15
CA SER A 6 -73.03 -25.56 1.87
C SER A 6 -71.88 -25.07 1.02
N LEU A 7 -71.06 -24.15 1.54
CA LEU A 7 -69.78 -23.67 0.99
C LEU A 7 -68.62 -24.59 1.39
N PRO A 8 -67.70 -24.89 0.52
CA PRO A 8 -66.51 -25.66 0.88
C PRO A 8 -65.47 -24.80 1.63
N ARG A 9 -64.88 -25.37 2.67
CA ARG A 9 -63.76 -24.80 3.39
C ARG A 9 -62.46 -24.98 2.58
N LEU A 10 -61.83 -23.89 2.18
CA LEU A 10 -60.45 -23.92 1.67
C LEU A 10 -59.48 -24.08 2.84
N ALA A 11 -58.70 -25.14 2.79
CA ALA A 11 -57.55 -25.33 3.69
C ALA A 11 -56.36 -24.56 3.10
N ALA A 12 -55.87 -23.59 3.84
CA ALA A 12 -54.60 -22.90 3.49
C ALA A 12 -53.43 -23.73 3.94
N ALA A 13 -52.66 -24.24 2.98
CA ALA A 13 -51.35 -24.88 3.25
C ALA A 13 -50.29 -23.79 3.43
N VAL A 14 -49.72 -23.68 4.63
CA VAL A 14 -48.59 -22.82 4.93
C VAL A 14 -47.32 -23.60 4.55
N LEU A 15 -46.69 -23.22 3.42
CA LEU A 15 -45.36 -23.69 3.10
C LEU A 15 -44.32 -22.94 3.97
N GLY A 16 -43.75 -23.62 4.94
CA GLY A 16 -42.60 -23.14 5.71
C GLY A 16 -41.35 -23.21 4.87
N VAL A 17 -40.82 -22.06 4.46
CA VAL A 17 -39.49 -21.96 3.85
C VAL A 17 -38.45 -21.95 4.96
N SER A 18 -37.77 -23.05 5.16
CA SER A 18 -36.60 -23.14 6.07
C SER A 18 -35.39 -22.51 5.40
N LEU A 19 -35.01 -21.31 5.81
CA LEU A 19 -33.71 -20.72 5.46
C LEU A 19 -32.62 -21.50 6.22
N THR A 20 -31.89 -22.33 5.53
CA THR A 20 -30.61 -22.87 6.02
C THR A 20 -29.54 -21.80 5.87
N LEU A 21 -29.14 -21.14 6.96
CA LEU A 21 -27.92 -20.35 7.00
C LEU A 21 -26.73 -21.30 6.81
N SER A 22 -26.15 -21.31 5.63
CA SER A 22 -24.84 -21.95 5.41
C SER A 22 -23.78 -21.09 6.12
N ALA A 23 -23.25 -21.58 7.23
CA ALA A 23 -22.09 -20.98 7.87
C ALA A 23 -20.90 -21.09 6.90
N VAL A 24 -20.41 -19.95 6.40
CA VAL A 24 -19.14 -19.89 5.69
C VAL A 24 -18.06 -20.25 6.70
N PRO A 25 -17.22 -21.28 6.45
CA PRO A 25 -16.15 -21.61 7.37
C PRO A 25 -15.20 -20.42 7.46
N ALA A 26 -14.96 -19.93 8.69
CA ALA A 26 -13.92 -18.94 8.93
C ALA A 26 -12.59 -19.53 8.44
N ALA A 27 -11.89 -18.82 7.56
CA ALA A 27 -10.57 -19.21 7.12
C ALA A 27 -9.68 -19.33 8.38
N THR A 28 -9.22 -20.53 8.68
CA THR A 28 -8.28 -20.76 9.79
C THR A 28 -6.96 -20.12 9.42
N ALA A 29 -6.55 -19.10 10.20
CA ALA A 29 -5.23 -18.49 10.03
C ALA A 29 -4.14 -19.56 10.16
N ASP A 30 -3.13 -19.51 9.28
CA ASP A 30 -1.98 -20.42 9.36
C ASP A 30 -1.24 -20.17 10.70
N PRO A 31 -1.10 -21.17 11.58
CA PRO A 31 -0.47 -20.99 12.89
C PRO A 31 1.02 -20.61 12.82
N ARG A 32 1.63 -20.65 11.65
CA ARG A 32 3.05 -20.29 11.42
C ARG A 32 3.26 -18.77 11.31
N ILE A 33 2.23 -18.00 10.96
CA ILE A 33 2.31 -16.54 10.87
C ILE A 33 1.47 -15.93 11.99
N PRO A 34 2.09 -15.16 12.90
CA PRO A 34 1.37 -14.48 13.96
C PRO A 34 0.37 -13.47 13.39
N ALA A 35 -0.66 -13.14 14.18
CA ALA A 35 -1.59 -12.07 13.81
C ALA A 35 -0.85 -10.77 13.49
N ALA A 36 -1.34 -10.01 12.52
CA ALA A 36 -0.76 -8.73 12.15
C ALA A 36 -0.69 -7.80 13.40
N PRO A 37 0.46 -7.17 13.64
CA PRO A 37 0.60 -6.27 14.79
C PRO A 37 -0.21 -4.99 14.58
N THR A 38 -0.70 -4.42 15.67
CA THR A 38 -1.29 -3.07 15.64
C THR A 38 -0.20 -2.02 15.45
N VAL A 39 -0.56 -0.92 14.81
CA VAL A 39 0.31 0.24 14.60
C VAL A 39 -0.23 1.44 15.38
N SER A 40 0.67 2.19 15.98
CA SER A 40 0.34 3.44 16.67
C SER A 40 0.92 4.64 15.90
N GLU A 41 0.34 5.82 16.13
CA GLU A 41 0.88 7.07 15.59
C GLU A 41 2.36 7.31 15.99
N GLN A 42 2.77 6.83 17.18
CA GLN A 42 4.16 6.92 17.65
C GLN A 42 5.12 6.07 16.82
N GLN A 43 4.63 5.15 16.00
CA GLN A 43 5.44 4.30 15.14
C GLN A 43 5.58 4.85 13.72
N VAL A 44 4.66 5.70 13.26
CA VAL A 44 4.70 6.27 11.90
C VAL A 44 5.03 7.76 11.89
N MET A 45 4.40 8.59 12.73
CA MET A 45 4.57 10.05 12.72
C MET A 45 6.02 10.55 12.94
N PRO A 46 6.92 9.85 13.67
CA PRO A 46 8.32 10.24 13.75
C PRO A 46 9.04 10.25 12.39
N HIS A 47 8.63 9.39 11.47
CA HIS A 47 9.22 9.33 10.13
C HIS A 47 8.83 10.55 9.30
N LEU A 48 7.56 10.96 9.33
CA LEU A 48 7.09 12.19 8.69
C LEU A 48 7.79 13.42 9.25
N ARG A 49 7.92 13.52 10.58
CA ARG A 49 8.69 14.60 11.21
C ARG A 49 10.17 14.61 10.81
N ALA A 50 10.74 13.43 10.51
CA ALA A 50 12.11 13.35 10.03
C ALA A 50 12.23 13.85 8.59
N LEU A 51 11.30 13.50 7.71
CA LEU A 51 11.24 13.97 6.32
C LEU A 51 11.02 15.49 6.28
N GLN A 52 10.11 16.03 7.13
CA GLN A 52 9.94 17.48 7.26
C GLN A 52 11.24 18.18 7.62
N ARG A 53 11.92 17.74 8.68
CA ARG A 53 13.21 18.32 9.07
C ARG A 53 14.29 18.20 7.98
N ILE A 54 14.22 17.15 7.15
CA ILE A 54 15.12 17.02 5.99
C ILE A 54 14.80 18.09 4.96
N ALA A 55 13.53 18.30 4.62
CA ALA A 55 13.12 19.36 3.73
C ALA A 55 13.54 20.74 4.26
N ASP A 56 13.20 21.07 5.53
CA ASP A 56 13.47 22.35 6.17
C ASP A 56 14.94 22.79 6.07
N ARG A 57 15.88 21.86 6.29
CA ARG A 57 17.33 22.18 6.23
C ARG A 57 17.94 22.09 4.85
N ASN A 58 17.17 21.70 3.83
CA ASN A 58 17.62 21.53 2.44
C ASN A 58 16.80 22.37 1.44
N GLY A 59 16.42 23.56 1.82
CA GLY A 59 15.75 24.50 0.91
C GLY A 59 14.23 24.27 0.76
N GLY A 60 13.62 23.59 1.73
CA GLY A 60 12.15 23.42 1.82
C GLY A 60 11.60 22.25 1.01
N ASN A 61 12.45 21.42 0.40
CA ASN A 61 11.97 20.30 -0.42
C ASN A 61 12.86 19.06 -0.35
N ARG A 62 12.37 17.98 -0.96
CA ARG A 62 13.03 16.67 -1.11
C ARG A 62 13.05 16.22 -2.58
N ALA A 63 13.00 17.19 -3.49
CA ALA A 63 12.90 16.96 -4.93
C ALA A 63 14.10 16.18 -5.48
N HIS A 64 13.85 15.44 -6.55
CA HIS A 64 14.92 14.74 -7.29
C HIS A 64 16.08 15.70 -7.63
N GLY A 65 17.30 15.18 -7.54
CA GLY A 65 18.53 15.97 -7.81
C GLY A 65 18.96 16.89 -6.67
N THR A 66 18.17 17.00 -5.58
CA THR A 66 18.52 17.84 -4.42
C THR A 66 19.17 17.04 -3.29
N LYS A 67 19.80 17.78 -2.39
CA LYS A 67 20.34 17.21 -1.15
C LYS A 67 19.22 16.69 -0.25
N GLY A 68 18.01 17.31 -0.27
CA GLY A 68 16.83 16.86 0.47
C GLY A 68 16.44 15.44 0.09
N TYR A 69 16.38 15.13 -1.21
CA TYR A 69 16.13 13.77 -1.67
C TYR A 69 17.22 12.78 -1.21
N ALA A 70 18.49 13.11 -1.43
CA ALA A 70 19.59 12.24 -1.05
C ALA A 70 19.62 11.94 0.47
N GLU A 71 19.32 12.94 1.31
CA GLU A 71 19.22 12.76 2.76
C GLU A 71 17.99 11.93 3.17
N SER A 72 16.86 12.03 2.44
CA SER A 72 15.68 11.19 2.65
C SER A 72 15.98 9.72 2.36
N VAL A 73 16.62 9.43 1.22
CA VAL A 73 17.10 8.08 0.89
C VAL A 73 18.03 7.55 1.98
N ALA A 74 19.00 8.35 2.41
CA ALA A 74 19.95 7.97 3.46
C ALA A 74 19.25 7.75 4.83
N TYR A 75 18.21 8.51 5.15
CA TYR A 75 17.42 8.34 6.37
C TYR A 75 16.70 6.99 6.38
N VAL A 76 15.93 6.69 5.33
CA VAL A 76 15.18 5.44 5.20
C VAL A 76 16.13 4.25 5.20
N LYS A 77 17.18 4.31 4.37
CA LYS A 77 18.20 3.25 4.29
C LYS A 77 18.80 2.92 5.67
N ARG A 78 19.21 3.95 6.44
CA ARG A 78 19.79 3.72 7.78
C ARG A 78 18.82 3.06 8.75
N ALA A 79 17.52 3.35 8.66
CA ALA A 79 16.50 2.71 9.50
C ALA A 79 16.37 1.22 9.15
N LEU A 80 16.33 0.88 7.87
CA LEU A 80 16.24 -0.47 7.36
C LEU A 80 17.49 -1.31 7.62
N ASP A 81 18.69 -0.75 7.42
CA ASP A 81 19.96 -1.43 7.70
C ASP A 81 20.04 -1.85 9.19
N ARG A 82 19.64 -0.94 10.10
CA ARG A 82 19.61 -1.24 11.57
C ARG A 82 18.57 -2.30 11.92
N ALA A 83 17.50 -2.40 11.11
CA ALA A 83 16.43 -3.39 11.31
C ALA A 83 16.75 -4.75 10.68
N GLY A 84 17.89 -4.89 9.98
CA GLY A 84 18.36 -6.17 9.43
C GLY A 84 17.93 -6.45 7.98
N PHE A 85 17.40 -5.46 7.27
CA PHE A 85 17.12 -5.57 5.84
C PHE A 85 18.41 -5.59 5.01
N ARG A 86 18.37 -6.28 3.88
CA ARG A 86 19.39 -6.18 2.84
C ARG A 86 19.01 -5.04 1.90
N THR A 87 19.67 -3.91 2.04
CA THR A 87 19.37 -2.72 1.24
C THR A 87 20.30 -2.56 0.07
N ARG A 88 19.79 -2.04 -1.06
CA ARG A 88 20.58 -1.63 -2.23
C ARG A 88 20.06 -0.34 -2.82
N LEU A 89 20.96 0.46 -3.33
CA LEU A 89 20.65 1.65 -4.12
C LEU A 89 20.68 1.29 -5.61
N VAL A 90 19.61 1.67 -6.32
CA VAL A 90 19.50 1.45 -7.77
C VAL A 90 19.53 2.82 -8.44
N PRO A 91 20.66 3.20 -9.07
CA PRO A 91 20.79 4.51 -9.66
C PRO A 91 19.95 4.66 -10.93
N PHE A 92 19.43 5.86 -11.10
CA PHE A 92 18.78 6.33 -12.32
C PHE A 92 19.22 7.79 -12.59
N THR A 93 19.00 8.28 -13.81
CA THR A 93 19.35 9.65 -14.19
C THR A 93 18.16 10.32 -14.86
N HIS A 94 17.84 11.54 -14.41
CA HIS A 94 16.83 12.38 -15.01
C HIS A 94 17.30 13.85 -14.94
N ASP A 95 17.10 14.60 -16.02
CA ASP A 95 17.51 16.02 -16.16
C ASP A 95 18.96 16.30 -15.74
N GLY A 96 19.88 15.39 -16.10
CA GLY A 96 21.31 15.52 -15.78
C GLY A 96 21.68 15.25 -14.32
N ALA A 97 20.71 14.96 -13.45
CA ALA A 97 20.95 14.59 -12.05
C ALA A 97 20.80 13.08 -11.85
N THR A 98 21.69 12.49 -11.05
CA THR A 98 21.57 11.08 -10.64
C THR A 98 20.81 10.98 -9.32
N GLY A 99 19.74 10.18 -9.30
CA GLY A 99 19.01 9.76 -8.12
C GLY A 99 19.23 8.27 -7.83
N ASN A 100 18.70 7.81 -6.71
CA ASN A 100 18.73 6.40 -6.35
C ASN A 100 17.35 5.95 -5.85
N ASN A 101 16.79 4.94 -6.49
CA ASN A 101 15.75 4.14 -5.83
C ASN A 101 16.38 3.36 -4.67
N LEU A 102 15.69 3.23 -3.58
CA LEU A 102 16.09 2.38 -2.46
C LEU A 102 15.25 1.11 -2.46
N ILE A 103 15.90 -0.03 -2.56
CA ILE A 103 15.28 -1.34 -2.47
C ILE A 103 15.75 -2.03 -1.20
N ALA A 104 14.82 -2.67 -0.47
CA ALA A 104 15.10 -3.38 0.77
C ALA A 104 14.42 -4.75 0.76
N ASP A 105 15.22 -5.80 0.87
CA ASP A 105 14.76 -7.17 0.92
C ASP A 105 14.79 -7.69 2.38
N TRP A 106 13.67 -8.23 2.88
CA TRP A 106 13.62 -8.91 4.16
C TRP A 106 14.20 -10.33 4.03
N PRO A 107 15.05 -10.78 4.96
CA PRO A 107 15.61 -12.13 4.90
C PRO A 107 14.54 -13.21 5.04
N GLY A 108 14.42 -14.10 4.06
CA GLY A 108 13.47 -15.22 4.05
C GLY A 108 12.39 -15.08 2.98
N GLY A 109 11.46 -16.04 2.97
CA GLY A 109 10.44 -16.18 1.94
C GLY A 109 10.97 -16.75 0.63
N ASP A 110 10.06 -17.21 -0.21
CA ASP A 110 10.38 -17.78 -1.51
C ASP A 110 10.76 -16.67 -2.51
N PRO A 111 11.99 -16.66 -3.04
CA PRO A 111 12.44 -15.65 -3.98
C PRO A 111 11.77 -15.70 -5.35
N ASP A 112 11.08 -16.79 -5.68
CA ASP A 112 10.31 -16.92 -6.91
C ASP A 112 8.88 -16.34 -6.76
N HIS A 113 8.50 -15.96 -5.53
CA HIS A 113 7.23 -15.32 -5.17
C HIS A 113 7.48 -14.05 -4.36
N VAL A 114 7.53 -12.90 -5.02
CA VAL A 114 7.85 -11.61 -4.41
C VAL A 114 6.59 -10.79 -4.17
N LEU A 115 6.29 -10.47 -2.92
CA LEU A 115 5.35 -9.44 -2.54
C LEU A 115 6.11 -8.12 -2.42
N MET A 116 5.90 -7.22 -3.36
CA MET A 116 6.61 -5.94 -3.41
C MET A 116 5.74 -4.79 -2.95
N THR A 117 6.28 -3.90 -2.14
CA THR A 117 5.54 -2.80 -1.49
C THR A 117 6.35 -1.52 -1.60
N GLY A 118 5.76 -0.42 -2.08
CA GLY A 118 6.53 0.82 -2.26
C GLY A 118 5.71 2.10 -2.24
N ALA A 119 6.45 3.20 -2.28
CA ALA A 119 5.97 4.57 -2.40
C ALA A 119 7.09 5.45 -2.92
N HIS A 120 6.80 6.58 -3.57
CA HIS A 120 7.87 7.52 -3.90
C HIS A 120 8.35 8.32 -2.68
N LEU A 121 9.57 8.77 -2.74
CA LEU A 121 10.26 9.45 -1.64
C LEU A 121 10.67 10.87 -1.97
N ASP A 122 10.64 11.26 -3.24
CA ASP A 122 10.85 12.64 -3.64
C ASP A 122 9.61 13.50 -3.37
N SER A 123 9.77 14.79 -3.58
CA SER A 123 8.72 15.79 -3.60
C SER A 123 8.94 16.69 -4.81
N VAL A 124 7.97 17.56 -5.11
CA VAL A 124 8.19 18.71 -5.99
C VAL A 124 9.19 19.71 -5.37
N LYS A 125 9.66 20.68 -6.16
CA LYS A 125 10.58 21.73 -5.67
C LYS A 125 9.88 22.81 -4.85
N GLU A 126 8.60 22.94 -5.03
CA GLU A 126 7.73 23.97 -4.46
C GLU A 126 7.41 23.75 -2.99
N GLY A 127 7.51 22.47 -2.51
CA GLY A 127 7.13 22.12 -1.16
C GLY A 127 7.87 20.90 -0.57
N PRO A 128 7.68 20.69 0.74
CA PRO A 128 8.33 19.59 1.45
C PRO A 128 7.74 18.22 1.09
N GLY A 129 6.53 18.14 0.51
CA GLY A 129 5.89 16.89 0.07
C GLY A 129 5.68 15.92 1.24
N ILE A 130 5.10 16.37 2.36
CA ILE A 130 4.98 15.51 3.54
C ILE A 130 3.78 14.60 3.46
N ASN A 131 2.69 15.05 2.83
CA ASN A 131 1.61 14.16 2.46
C ASN A 131 1.92 13.48 1.12
N ASP A 132 2.35 14.24 0.12
CA ASP A 132 2.72 13.77 -1.21
C ASP A 132 4.26 13.72 -1.39
N ASN A 133 4.95 12.57 -1.28
CA ASN A 133 4.42 11.32 -0.75
C ASN A 133 5.25 10.85 0.46
N GLY A 134 5.55 11.81 1.35
CA GLY A 134 6.14 11.50 2.65
C GLY A 134 5.27 10.53 3.46
N SER A 135 3.92 10.63 3.33
CA SER A 135 2.97 9.78 4.03
C SER A 135 3.07 8.33 3.58
N GLY A 136 2.93 8.02 2.30
CA GLY A 136 3.14 6.68 1.78
C GLY A 136 4.52 6.12 2.13
N SER A 137 5.56 6.93 1.93
CA SER A 137 6.94 6.56 2.29
C SER A 137 7.12 6.23 3.78
N ALA A 138 6.48 6.98 4.68
CA ALA A 138 6.54 6.72 6.13
C ALA A 138 5.72 5.48 6.52
N ALA A 139 4.54 5.29 5.94
CA ALA A 139 3.70 4.11 6.15
C ALA A 139 4.39 2.81 5.71
N VAL A 140 5.02 2.82 4.53
CA VAL A 140 5.83 1.69 4.02
C VAL A 140 7.03 1.42 4.94
N LEU A 141 7.73 2.46 5.41
CA LEU A 141 8.84 2.30 6.35
C LEU A 141 8.37 1.74 7.70
N ALA A 142 7.29 2.26 8.26
CA ALA A 142 6.73 1.76 9.51
C ALA A 142 6.32 0.29 9.37
N THR A 143 5.73 -0.11 8.23
CA THR A 143 5.38 -1.49 7.92
C THR A 143 6.62 -2.40 7.86
N ALA A 144 7.67 -1.99 7.16
CA ALA A 144 8.93 -2.73 7.11
C ALA A 144 9.55 -2.91 8.51
N LEU A 145 9.52 -1.86 9.34
CA LEU A 145 10.00 -1.94 10.72
C LEU A 145 9.14 -2.87 11.61
N GLN A 146 7.83 -3.01 11.34
CA GLN A 146 7.00 -4.00 12.02
C GLN A 146 7.39 -5.43 11.61
N VAL A 147 7.69 -5.69 10.33
CA VAL A 147 8.21 -6.97 9.85
C VAL A 147 9.47 -7.37 10.64
N ALA A 148 10.41 -6.43 10.78
CA ALA A 148 11.65 -6.66 11.52
C ALA A 148 11.39 -6.87 13.03
N ARG A 149 10.56 -6.03 13.64
CA ARG A 149 10.26 -6.08 15.09
C ARG A 149 9.61 -7.39 15.50
N THR A 150 8.76 -7.95 14.65
CA THR A 150 8.10 -9.23 14.92
C THR A 150 8.93 -10.44 14.51
N GLY A 151 9.99 -10.23 13.73
CA GLY A 151 10.78 -11.32 13.15
C GLY A 151 9.95 -12.17 12.20
N LEU A 152 9.07 -11.55 11.40
CA LEU A 152 8.14 -12.24 10.51
C LEU A 152 8.87 -13.28 9.65
N LYS A 153 8.30 -14.47 9.56
CA LYS A 153 8.75 -15.57 8.70
C LYS A 153 7.75 -15.73 7.56
N PRO A 154 7.91 -14.96 6.46
CA PRO A 154 6.95 -14.97 5.38
C PRO A 154 7.14 -16.21 4.48
N GLU A 155 6.06 -16.65 3.82
CA GLU A 155 6.13 -17.63 2.73
C GLU A 155 6.66 -16.97 1.45
N ARG A 156 6.16 -15.77 1.10
CA ARG A 156 6.65 -14.96 -0.03
C ARG A 156 7.84 -14.10 0.38
N HIS A 157 8.73 -13.87 -0.54
CA HIS A 157 9.82 -12.89 -0.34
C HIS A 157 9.26 -11.47 -0.26
N LEU A 158 9.57 -10.76 0.84
CA LEU A 158 9.13 -9.38 1.03
C LEU A 158 10.19 -8.40 0.52
N ARG A 159 9.80 -7.58 -0.43
CA ARG A 159 10.61 -6.49 -0.99
C ARG A 159 9.91 -5.15 -0.79
N PHE A 160 10.65 -4.19 -0.27
CA PHE A 160 10.19 -2.82 -0.10
C PHE A 160 10.97 -1.87 -1.00
N ALA A 161 10.30 -0.81 -1.49
CA ALA A 161 10.89 0.14 -2.41
C ALA A 161 10.52 1.58 -2.06
N TRP A 162 11.47 2.48 -2.27
CA TRP A 162 11.28 3.92 -2.23
C TRP A 162 11.80 4.49 -3.53
N TRP A 163 10.87 5.05 -4.31
CA TRP A 163 11.16 5.56 -5.64
C TRP A 163 11.62 7.01 -5.58
N GLY A 164 12.34 7.44 -6.59
CA GLY A 164 12.69 8.83 -6.78
C GLY A 164 12.32 9.31 -8.17
N ALA A 165 12.20 10.62 -8.31
CA ALA A 165 11.73 11.26 -9.52
C ALA A 165 10.38 10.68 -10.02
N GLU A 166 9.47 10.47 -9.10
CA GLU A 166 8.07 10.18 -9.41
C GLU A 166 7.41 11.44 -9.96
N GLU A 167 7.57 12.55 -9.27
CA GLU A 167 6.97 13.86 -9.54
C GLU A 167 7.22 14.39 -10.97
N PRO A 168 8.39 14.20 -11.59
CA PRO A 168 8.60 14.56 -13.00
C PRO A 168 8.09 13.51 -14.00
N GLY A 169 7.41 12.45 -13.56
CA GLY A 169 6.77 11.46 -14.43
C GLY A 169 7.26 10.03 -14.26
N LEU A 170 7.21 9.48 -13.03
CA LEU A 170 7.42 8.06 -12.69
C LEU A 170 8.83 7.52 -13.06
N ILE A 171 9.83 8.39 -13.14
CA ILE A 171 11.13 8.05 -13.73
C ILE A 171 11.81 6.88 -13.00
N GLY A 172 11.86 6.94 -11.67
CA GLY A 172 12.58 5.94 -10.88
C GLY A 172 11.97 4.55 -10.96
N SER A 173 10.66 4.45 -10.82
CA SER A 173 9.94 3.17 -10.93
C SER A 173 10.01 2.60 -12.34
N ALA A 174 9.79 3.41 -13.38
CA ALA A 174 9.88 3.00 -14.79
C ALA A 174 11.28 2.48 -15.14
N GLU A 175 12.35 3.20 -14.73
CA GLU A 175 13.75 2.76 -14.90
C GLU A 175 14.04 1.44 -14.15
N TYR A 176 13.46 1.24 -12.97
CA TYR A 176 13.62 -0.01 -12.23
C TYR A 176 12.97 -1.17 -12.97
N VAL A 177 11.68 -1.08 -13.30
CA VAL A 177 10.93 -2.17 -13.97
C VAL A 177 11.50 -2.43 -15.37
N GLY A 178 11.90 -1.36 -16.09
CA GLY A 178 12.51 -1.47 -17.41
C GLY A 178 13.80 -2.29 -17.45
N LYS A 179 14.55 -2.30 -16.35
CA LYS A 179 15.81 -3.07 -16.20
C LYS A 179 15.59 -4.51 -15.72
N LEU A 180 14.38 -4.87 -15.27
CA LEU A 180 14.10 -6.25 -14.88
C LEU A 180 14.05 -7.17 -16.10
N SER A 181 14.65 -8.35 -15.98
CA SER A 181 14.45 -9.42 -16.95
C SER A 181 12.98 -9.90 -16.94
N ALA A 182 12.52 -10.53 -18.02
CA ALA A 182 11.20 -11.13 -18.05
C ALA A 182 11.00 -12.19 -16.93
N ALA A 183 12.07 -12.89 -16.54
CA ALA A 183 12.02 -13.83 -15.43
C ALA A 183 11.84 -13.12 -14.08
N ASP A 184 12.55 -12.00 -13.85
CA ASP A 184 12.43 -11.25 -12.60
C ASP A 184 11.08 -10.56 -12.47
N ARG A 185 10.49 -10.08 -13.59
CA ARG A 185 9.12 -9.53 -13.59
C ARG A 185 8.10 -10.58 -13.16
N ARG A 186 8.19 -11.82 -13.68
CA ARG A 186 7.28 -12.91 -13.33
C ARG A 186 7.39 -13.37 -11.87
N ARG A 187 8.51 -13.08 -11.19
CA ARG A 187 8.65 -13.37 -9.75
C ARG A 187 7.93 -12.38 -8.85
N ILE A 188 7.58 -11.19 -9.36
CA ILE A 188 6.80 -10.22 -8.60
C ILE A 188 5.33 -10.58 -8.77
N ASP A 189 4.75 -11.20 -7.75
CA ASP A 189 3.35 -11.64 -7.75
C ASP A 189 2.41 -10.43 -7.81
N VAL A 190 2.75 -9.37 -7.06
CA VAL A 190 2.00 -8.12 -7.01
C VAL A 190 2.87 -7.00 -6.46
N TYR A 191 2.67 -5.79 -6.99
CA TYR A 191 3.23 -4.55 -6.46
C TYR A 191 2.15 -3.75 -5.72
N LEU A 192 2.42 -3.37 -4.48
CA LEU A 192 1.55 -2.55 -3.65
C LEU A 192 2.06 -1.11 -3.59
N ASN A 193 1.24 -0.16 -4.05
CA ASN A 193 1.56 1.27 -4.08
C ASN A 193 0.71 2.07 -3.10
N PHE A 194 1.31 3.08 -2.46
CA PHE A 194 0.63 3.95 -1.51
C PHE A 194 1.02 5.39 -1.77
N ASP A 195 0.07 6.14 -2.36
CA ASP A 195 0.28 7.52 -2.78
C ASP A 195 -1.06 8.27 -2.87
N GLN A 196 -1.38 8.99 -1.86
CA GLN A 196 -0.86 9.37 -0.56
C GLN A 196 -1.50 8.52 0.55
N ALA A 197 -0.91 8.46 1.75
CA ALA A 197 -1.43 7.62 2.84
C ALA A 197 -1.97 8.41 4.05
N GLY A 198 -1.81 9.74 4.09
CA GLY A 198 -2.10 10.54 5.27
C GLY A 198 -2.94 11.80 5.03
N SER A 199 -3.64 11.93 3.90
CA SER A 199 -4.32 13.17 3.53
C SER A 199 -5.29 13.66 4.62
N ARG A 200 -5.13 14.91 5.02
CA ARG A 200 -5.91 15.54 6.11
C ARG A 200 -7.40 15.61 5.82
N ASN A 201 -7.77 15.71 4.56
CA ASN A 201 -9.16 15.86 4.10
C ASN A 201 -9.78 14.53 3.62
N THR A 202 -9.16 13.39 3.92
CA THR A 202 -9.62 12.05 3.53
C THR A 202 -11.05 11.80 3.99
N ARG A 203 -11.90 11.39 3.05
CA ARG A 203 -13.27 10.93 3.31
C ARG A 203 -13.44 9.44 3.04
N GLN A 204 -12.62 8.90 2.15
CA GLN A 204 -12.61 7.51 1.72
C GLN A 204 -11.22 7.14 1.22
N TRP A 205 -10.89 5.86 1.24
CA TRP A 205 -9.66 5.33 0.65
C TRP A 205 -9.91 4.93 -0.79
N LEU A 206 -9.04 5.38 -1.68
CA LEU A 206 -9.11 5.09 -3.12
C LEU A 206 -8.31 3.82 -3.39
N VAL A 207 -8.98 2.68 -3.52
CA VAL A 207 -8.33 1.38 -3.76
C VAL A 207 -7.97 1.25 -5.23
N ILE A 208 -6.74 0.82 -5.52
CA ILE A 208 -6.23 0.65 -6.87
C ILE A 208 -6.71 -0.69 -7.42
N HIS A 209 -7.45 -0.64 -8.52
CA HIS A 209 -7.93 -1.77 -9.31
C HIS A 209 -7.09 -1.93 -10.56
N ASP A 210 -6.54 -3.11 -10.75
CA ASP A 210 -5.77 -3.46 -11.95
C ASP A 210 -6.71 -4.07 -13.01
N ASP A 211 -7.33 -3.22 -13.80
CA ASP A 211 -8.28 -3.62 -14.84
C ASP A 211 -7.62 -4.44 -15.98
N GLU A 212 -6.29 -4.31 -16.17
CA GLU A 212 -5.57 -5.00 -17.24
C GLU A 212 -5.22 -6.44 -16.85
N HIS A 213 -4.88 -6.68 -15.58
CA HIS A 213 -4.50 -8.01 -15.07
C HIS A 213 -5.64 -8.70 -14.31
N GLY A 214 -6.79 -8.01 -14.17
CA GLY A 214 -7.94 -8.49 -13.42
C GLY A 214 -7.80 -8.28 -11.91
N GLU A 215 -8.85 -8.64 -11.18
CA GLU A 215 -8.91 -8.47 -9.73
C GLU A 215 -7.79 -9.23 -9.01
N THR A 216 -6.89 -8.49 -8.35
CA THR A 216 -5.78 -9.10 -7.61
C THR A 216 -6.20 -9.55 -6.21
N GLU A 217 -5.52 -10.57 -5.66
CA GLU A 217 -5.71 -10.97 -4.26
C GLU A 217 -5.42 -9.82 -3.27
N ALA A 218 -4.54 -8.88 -3.65
CA ALA A 218 -4.21 -7.72 -2.85
C ALA A 218 -5.36 -6.71 -2.81
N GLN A 219 -5.99 -6.43 -3.96
CA GLN A 219 -7.19 -5.60 -4.03
C GLN A 219 -8.29 -6.15 -3.13
N GLN A 220 -8.67 -7.44 -3.31
CA GLN A 220 -9.65 -8.11 -2.46
C GLN A 220 -9.30 -8.03 -0.97
N ALA A 221 -8.00 -8.13 -0.64
CA ALA A 221 -7.56 -8.07 0.73
C ALA A 221 -7.70 -6.65 1.32
N PHE A 222 -7.41 -5.57 0.56
CA PHE A 222 -7.64 -4.20 1.00
C PHE A 222 -9.12 -3.89 1.15
N GLU A 223 -9.95 -4.24 0.18
CA GLU A 223 -11.40 -4.06 0.25
C GLU A 223 -12.01 -4.74 1.48
N ALA A 224 -11.64 -6.01 1.71
CA ALA A 224 -12.09 -6.76 2.88
C ALA A 224 -11.60 -6.11 4.19
N TRP A 225 -10.32 -5.67 4.25
CA TRP A 225 -9.76 -5.03 5.43
C TRP A 225 -10.50 -3.74 5.80
N PHE A 226 -10.82 -2.90 4.81
CA PHE A 226 -11.55 -1.65 4.98
C PHE A 226 -13.03 -1.91 5.34
N ALA A 227 -13.68 -2.86 4.66
CA ALA A 227 -15.08 -3.23 4.91
C ALA A 227 -15.30 -3.75 6.33
N GLU A 228 -14.42 -4.64 6.84
CA GLU A 228 -14.48 -5.15 8.21
C GLU A 228 -14.42 -4.05 9.27
N ARG A 229 -13.85 -2.88 8.93
CA ARG A 229 -13.67 -1.73 9.84
C ARG A 229 -14.61 -0.59 9.54
N SER A 230 -15.55 -0.79 8.60
CA SER A 230 -16.49 0.24 8.14
C SER A 230 -15.76 1.52 7.66
N VAL A 231 -14.60 1.36 7.05
CA VAL A 231 -13.84 2.45 6.41
C VAL A 231 -14.33 2.58 4.97
N PRO A 232 -14.81 3.76 4.55
CA PRO A 232 -15.30 3.96 3.20
C PRO A 232 -14.20 3.82 2.17
N THR A 233 -14.49 3.15 1.04
CA THR A 233 -13.58 3.02 -0.10
C THR A 233 -14.23 3.50 -1.40
N PHE A 234 -13.40 3.78 -2.38
CA PHE A 234 -13.78 4.04 -3.76
C PHE A 234 -12.73 3.44 -4.68
N ASP A 235 -13.16 2.84 -5.78
CA ASP A 235 -12.28 2.15 -6.70
C ASP A 235 -11.70 3.14 -7.72
N ILE A 236 -10.39 3.06 -7.94
CA ILE A 236 -9.66 3.82 -8.96
C ILE A 236 -8.85 2.87 -9.85
N GLY A 237 -8.66 3.26 -11.10
CA GLY A 237 -7.85 2.49 -12.04
C GLY A 237 -6.35 2.60 -11.79
N VAL A 238 -5.58 1.85 -12.57
CA VAL A 238 -4.10 1.90 -12.58
C VAL A 238 -3.66 3.13 -13.36
N GLY A 239 -3.08 4.10 -12.69
CA GLY A 239 -2.54 5.30 -13.31
C GLY A 239 -2.26 6.42 -12.29
N GLY A 240 -1.38 7.34 -12.69
CA GLY A 240 -1.09 8.54 -11.90
C GLY A 240 -0.13 8.38 -10.73
N SER A 241 0.53 7.22 -10.56
CA SER A 241 1.64 7.01 -9.62
C SER A 241 2.45 5.75 -10.00
N ASP A 242 3.44 5.36 -9.21
CA ASP A 242 4.44 4.31 -9.50
C ASP A 242 3.84 2.94 -9.89
N HIS A 243 2.63 2.61 -9.48
CA HIS A 243 1.95 1.38 -9.87
C HIS A 243 1.69 1.29 -11.38
N GLU A 244 1.54 2.43 -12.07
CA GLU A 244 1.43 2.48 -13.54
C GLU A 244 2.68 1.92 -14.22
N SER A 245 3.88 2.19 -13.68
CA SER A 245 5.13 1.63 -14.20
C SER A 245 5.13 0.10 -14.15
N PHE A 246 4.57 -0.48 -13.09
CA PHE A 246 4.48 -1.93 -12.91
C PHE A 246 3.41 -2.54 -13.82
N GLY A 247 2.21 -1.97 -13.88
CA GLY A 247 1.15 -2.38 -14.80
C GLY A 247 1.63 -2.40 -16.24
N ASN A 248 2.23 -1.30 -16.72
CA ASN A 248 2.82 -1.20 -18.07
C ASN A 248 3.90 -2.26 -18.36
N ALA A 249 4.52 -2.82 -17.32
CA ALA A 249 5.51 -3.89 -17.43
C ALA A 249 4.90 -5.30 -17.30
N GLY A 250 3.58 -5.42 -17.18
CA GLY A 250 2.86 -6.69 -17.02
C GLY A 250 2.97 -7.27 -15.61
N ILE A 251 3.16 -6.44 -14.60
CA ILE A 251 3.21 -6.85 -13.19
C ILE A 251 1.92 -6.37 -12.52
N PRO A 252 1.09 -7.29 -11.97
CA PRO A 252 -0.14 -6.93 -11.28
C PRO A 252 0.11 -5.93 -10.15
N SER A 253 -0.78 -4.96 -10.00
CA SER A 253 -0.64 -3.90 -9.01
C SER A 253 -1.91 -3.69 -8.19
N SER A 254 -1.77 -3.24 -6.96
CA SER A 254 -2.85 -2.77 -6.11
C SER A 254 -2.30 -1.80 -5.06
N GLY A 255 -3.09 -1.47 -4.07
CA GLY A 255 -2.76 -0.52 -3.02
C GLY A 255 -3.87 0.50 -2.84
N PHE A 256 -3.53 1.68 -2.35
CA PHE A 256 -4.54 2.74 -2.20
C PHE A 256 -3.93 4.13 -2.12
N SER A 257 -4.79 5.13 -2.30
CA SER A 257 -4.56 6.54 -1.97
C SER A 257 -5.58 7.02 -0.93
N THR A 258 -5.21 8.01 -0.15
CA THR A 258 -6.14 8.75 0.73
C THR A 258 -6.72 9.99 0.06
N GLY A 259 -6.48 10.13 -1.25
CA GLY A 259 -6.96 11.22 -2.07
C GLY A 259 -6.06 12.46 -2.05
N ILE A 260 -6.31 13.31 -3.00
CA ILE A 260 -5.56 14.56 -3.25
C ILE A 260 -5.98 15.62 -2.23
N SER A 261 -5.01 16.26 -1.60
CA SER A 261 -5.24 17.40 -0.71
C SER A 261 -5.17 18.74 -1.46
N ASP A 262 -5.72 19.80 -0.88
CA ASP A 262 -5.65 21.16 -1.43
C ASP A 262 -4.21 21.71 -1.47
N CYS A 263 -3.28 21.07 -0.76
CA CYS A 263 -1.86 21.44 -0.67
C CYS A 263 -0.93 20.59 -1.56
N ILE A 264 -1.50 19.71 -2.41
CA ILE A 264 -0.68 18.90 -3.31
C ILE A 264 0.22 19.80 -4.19
N HIS A 265 1.50 19.45 -4.30
CA HIS A 265 2.52 20.18 -5.07
C HIS A 265 2.75 21.63 -4.64
N GLU A 266 2.37 22.00 -3.40
CA GLU A 266 2.48 23.33 -2.87
C GLU A 266 3.35 23.39 -1.60
N ALA A 267 3.81 24.59 -1.25
CA ALA A 267 4.62 24.79 -0.03
C ALA A 267 3.88 24.41 1.27
N CYS A 268 2.55 24.40 1.25
CA CYS A 268 1.73 24.00 2.40
C CYS A 268 1.58 22.48 2.54
N ASP A 269 2.17 21.67 1.67
CA ASP A 269 2.23 20.23 1.87
C ASP A 269 3.27 19.82 2.92
N ASP A 270 3.13 20.40 4.09
CA ASP A 270 3.93 20.17 5.27
C ASP A 270 3.25 19.19 6.26
N LEU A 271 3.84 19.02 7.43
CA LEU A 271 3.31 18.12 8.45
C LEU A 271 1.87 18.43 8.89
N SER A 272 1.38 19.68 8.72
CA SER A 272 0.02 20.08 9.06
C SER A 272 -1.01 19.58 8.02
N ASN A 273 -0.56 19.18 6.84
CA ASN A 273 -1.37 18.59 5.77
C ASN A 273 -1.61 17.08 5.97
N VAL A 274 -1.00 16.47 6.99
CA VAL A 274 -1.20 15.07 7.34
C VAL A 274 -2.10 14.94 8.57
N ASP A 275 -3.12 14.09 8.47
CA ASP A 275 -3.91 13.65 9.63
C ASP A 275 -3.30 12.40 10.27
N PRO A 276 -2.87 12.47 11.54
CA PRO A 276 -2.22 11.33 12.19
C PRO A 276 -3.09 10.07 12.29
N LYS A 277 -4.41 10.24 12.39
CA LYS A 277 -5.35 9.11 12.45
C LYS A 277 -5.49 8.44 11.09
N THR A 278 -5.61 9.23 10.01
CA THR A 278 -5.62 8.72 8.63
C THR A 278 -4.34 7.96 8.34
N GLU A 279 -3.18 8.56 8.62
CA GLU A 279 -1.86 7.97 8.44
C GLU A 279 -1.71 6.63 9.21
N ARG A 280 -2.16 6.59 10.47
CA ARG A 280 -2.19 5.36 11.26
C ARG A 280 -3.10 4.30 10.65
N THR A 281 -4.33 4.67 10.25
CA THR A 281 -5.30 3.74 9.66
C THR A 281 -4.76 3.15 8.36
N SER A 282 -4.16 3.98 7.50
CA SER A 282 -3.50 3.54 6.28
C SER A 282 -2.35 2.58 6.57
N THR A 283 -1.49 2.91 7.54
CA THR A 283 -0.38 2.03 7.93
C THR A 283 -0.90 0.69 8.49
N GLU A 284 -1.97 0.69 9.27
CA GLU A 284 -2.63 -0.54 9.78
C GLU A 284 -3.20 -1.38 8.64
N ALA A 285 -3.77 -0.75 7.59
CA ALA A 285 -4.24 -1.46 6.40
C ALA A 285 -3.09 -2.13 5.65
N ILE A 286 -1.99 -1.39 5.43
CA ILE A 286 -0.79 -1.94 4.78
C ILE A 286 -0.23 -3.12 5.56
N VAL A 287 -0.06 -2.99 6.87
CA VAL A 287 0.41 -4.07 7.75
C VAL A 287 -0.53 -5.27 7.70
N GLY A 288 -1.83 -5.05 7.85
CA GLY A 288 -2.83 -6.12 7.87
C GLY A 288 -2.86 -6.94 6.58
N VAL A 289 -2.85 -6.25 5.45
CA VAL A 289 -2.87 -6.89 4.12
C VAL A 289 -1.52 -7.57 3.82
N LEU A 290 -0.39 -6.91 4.11
CA LEU A 290 0.93 -7.50 3.91
C LEU A 290 1.08 -8.78 4.72
N TRP A 291 0.64 -8.83 6.00
CA TRP A 291 0.67 -10.04 6.82
C TRP A 291 -0.17 -11.16 6.24
N LYS A 292 -1.38 -10.84 5.76
CA LYS A 292 -2.27 -11.81 5.10
C LYS A 292 -1.62 -12.41 3.86
N LEU A 293 -1.09 -11.56 2.97
CA LEU A 293 -0.47 -12.00 1.72
C LEU A 293 0.87 -12.72 1.94
N ALA A 294 1.63 -12.30 2.94
CA ALA A 294 2.90 -12.96 3.30
C ALA A 294 2.73 -14.39 3.84
N ALA A 295 1.51 -14.73 4.32
CA ALA A 295 1.18 -16.05 4.86
C ALA A 295 0.87 -17.10 3.79
N THR A 296 0.70 -16.69 2.54
CA THR A 296 0.24 -17.57 1.46
C THR A 296 1.16 -17.46 0.25
N THR A 297 1.39 -18.56 -0.45
CA THR A 297 1.89 -18.53 -1.83
C THR A 297 0.70 -18.44 -2.78
N PRO A 298 0.83 -17.75 -3.94
CA PRO A 298 -0.24 -17.72 -4.94
C PRO A 298 -0.62 -19.13 -5.35
N ARG A 299 -1.92 -19.36 -5.52
CA ARG A 299 -2.40 -20.58 -6.16
C ARG A 299 -2.35 -20.34 -7.67
N HIS A 300 -1.52 -21.09 -8.36
CA HIS A 300 -1.49 -21.12 -9.82
C HIS A 300 -2.74 -21.78 -10.40
#